data_2a5c6175653aa0bee43ac7bace117e48
#
_entry.id   2a5c6175653aa0bee43ac7bace117e48
#
_cell.length_a   1.000
_cell.length_b   1.000
_cell.length_c   1.000
_cell.angle_alpha   90.00
_cell.angle_beta   90.00
_cell.angle_gamma   90.00
#
_symmetry.space_group_name_H-M   'P 1'
#
loop_
_entity.id
_entity.type
_entity.pdbx_description
1 polymer ?
#
loop_
_entity_poly.entity_id
_entity_poly.type
_entity_poly.pdbx_seq_one_letter_code
_entity_poly.pdbx_strand_id
1 'polypeptide(L)' 'MKKYACDICGWIYDEAEGDPDNGYAAGTKWEALPADFECPVCGADKDSFSLVED' A
#
# COMPACT_ATOMS: atom_id res chain seq x y z
N MET A 1 1.98 -12.35 -4.97
CA MET A 1 1.91 -11.44 -3.83
C MET A 1 0.64 -10.61 -3.90
N LYS A 2 0.21 -10.07 -2.79
CA LYS A 2 -1.08 -9.38 -2.73
C LYS A 2 -0.97 -7.92 -3.15
N LYS A 3 -2.11 -7.35 -3.51
CA LYS A 3 -2.23 -5.94 -3.83
C LYS A 3 -3.30 -5.32 -2.95
N TYR A 4 -3.12 -4.08 -2.58
CA TYR A 4 -4.06 -3.33 -1.75
C TYR A 4 -4.37 -2.01 -2.45
N ALA A 5 -5.66 -1.70 -2.57
CA ALA A 5 -6.11 -0.49 -3.26
C ALA A 5 -6.64 0.52 -2.26
N CYS A 6 -6.24 1.76 -2.42
CA CYS A 6 -6.80 2.86 -1.64
C CYS A 6 -8.25 3.08 -2.06
N ASP A 7 -9.18 3.00 -1.11
CA ASP A 7 -10.61 3.15 -1.40
C ASP A 7 -11.00 4.58 -1.77
N ILE A 8 -10.11 5.53 -1.53
CA ILE A 8 -10.40 6.95 -1.74
C ILE A 8 -9.92 7.43 -3.10
N CYS A 9 -8.64 7.17 -3.45
CA CYS A 9 -8.08 7.65 -4.71
C CYS A 9 -7.77 6.55 -5.73
N GLY A 10 -7.81 5.28 -5.31
CA GLY A 10 -7.55 4.17 -6.21
C GLY A 10 -6.07 3.80 -6.40
N TRP A 11 -5.17 4.40 -5.62
CA TRP A 11 -3.76 4.03 -5.68
C TRP A 11 -3.60 2.58 -5.23
N ILE A 12 -2.74 1.84 -5.92
CA ILE A 12 -2.52 0.42 -5.63
C ILE A 12 -1.14 0.23 -5.00
N TYR A 13 -1.09 -0.43 -3.83
CA TYR A 13 0.15 -0.91 -3.26
C TYR A 13 0.34 -2.37 -3.67
N ASP A 14 1.37 -2.65 -4.46
CA ASP A 14 1.70 -4.00 -4.89
C ASP A 14 2.88 -4.50 -4.06
N GLU A 15 2.67 -5.57 -3.29
CA GLU A 15 3.73 -6.13 -2.45
C GLU A 15 4.95 -6.55 -3.27
N ALA A 16 4.74 -6.99 -4.51
CA ALA A 16 5.86 -7.42 -5.37
C ALA A 16 6.72 -6.25 -5.80
N GLU A 17 6.14 -5.07 -5.96
CA GLU A 17 6.86 -3.88 -6.40
C GLU A 17 7.29 -2.98 -5.23
N GLY A 18 6.58 -3.07 -4.11
CA GLY A 18 6.83 -2.19 -2.98
C GLY A 18 6.50 -0.74 -3.29
N ASP A 19 7.13 0.16 -2.56
CA ASP A 19 6.99 1.61 -2.78
C ASP A 19 8.34 2.28 -2.52
N PRO A 20 9.31 2.08 -3.43
CA PRO A 20 10.67 2.59 -3.21
C PRO A 20 10.73 4.12 -3.12
N ASP A 21 9.80 4.83 -3.74
CA ASP A 21 9.75 6.28 -3.65
C ASP A 21 9.50 6.75 -2.22
N ASN A 22 8.88 5.92 -1.40
CA ASN A 22 8.60 6.21 0.01
C ASN A 22 9.44 5.34 0.96
N GLY A 23 10.46 4.66 0.43
CA GLY A 23 11.39 3.91 1.25
C GLY A 23 11.03 2.46 1.50
N TYR A 24 10.07 1.91 0.78
CA TYR A 24 9.65 0.51 0.94
C TYR A 24 10.12 -0.31 -0.26
N ALA A 25 11.08 -1.18 -0.04
CA ALA A 25 11.68 -1.98 -1.09
C ALA A 25 10.67 -2.97 -1.70
N ALA A 26 10.95 -3.39 -2.94
CA ALA A 26 10.17 -4.45 -3.58
C ALA A 26 10.14 -5.70 -2.69
N GLY A 27 8.97 -6.30 -2.58
CA GLY A 27 8.77 -7.47 -1.72
C GLY A 27 8.35 -7.13 -0.29
N THR A 28 8.21 -5.85 0.05
CA THR A 28 7.71 -5.44 1.37
C THR A 28 6.24 -5.77 1.48
N LYS A 29 5.90 -6.62 2.44
CA LYS A 29 4.52 -7.03 2.65
C LYS A 29 3.71 -5.93 3.31
N TRP A 30 2.41 -5.93 3.04
CA TRP A 30 1.49 -4.96 3.62
C TRP A 30 1.59 -4.93 5.15
N GLU A 31 1.72 -6.10 5.77
CA GLU A 31 1.82 -6.22 7.22
C GLU A 31 3.11 -5.62 7.78
N ALA A 32 4.14 -5.52 6.94
CA ALA A 32 5.42 -4.93 7.36
C ALA A 32 5.39 -3.40 7.32
N LEU A 33 4.38 -2.82 6.67
CA LEU A 33 4.22 -1.38 6.67
C LEU A 33 3.78 -0.90 8.05
N PRO A 34 4.21 0.30 8.48
CA PRO A 34 3.84 0.81 9.81
C PRO A 34 2.33 1.01 9.91
N ALA A 35 1.81 0.98 11.14
CA ALA A 35 0.38 1.18 11.37
C ALA A 35 -0.09 2.56 10.95
N ASP A 36 0.81 3.54 10.93
CA ASP A 36 0.53 4.91 10.52
C ASP A 36 0.86 5.18 9.05
N PHE A 37 1.03 4.12 8.26
CA PHE A 37 1.23 4.26 6.81
C PHE A 37 0.07 5.01 6.18
N GLU A 38 0.38 5.94 5.29
CA GLU A 38 -0.62 6.73 4.58
C GLU A 38 -0.44 6.59 3.09
N CYS A 39 -1.55 6.71 2.35
CA CYS A 39 -1.51 6.71 0.90
C CYS A 39 -0.65 7.87 0.41
N PRO A 40 0.37 7.62 -0.43
CA PRO A 40 1.24 8.69 -0.90
C PRO A 40 0.56 9.67 -1.87
N VAL A 41 -0.63 9.32 -2.34
CA VAL A 41 -1.37 10.16 -3.29
C VAL A 41 -2.40 11.04 -2.58
N CYS A 42 -3.22 10.46 -1.72
CA CYS A 42 -4.31 11.22 -1.07
C CYS A 42 -4.18 11.34 0.44
N GLY A 43 -3.22 10.65 1.06
CA GLY A 43 -3.02 10.71 2.50
C GLY A 43 -4.01 9.89 3.31
N ALA A 44 -4.79 9.02 2.69
CA ALA A 44 -5.72 8.15 3.40
C ALA A 44 -4.95 7.19 4.31
N ASP A 45 -5.53 6.85 5.44
CA ASP A 45 -4.87 5.95 6.39
C ASP A 45 -4.89 4.50 5.90
N LYS A 46 -4.14 3.64 6.61
CA LYS A 46 -3.99 2.24 6.22
C LYS A 46 -5.32 1.50 6.22
N ASP A 47 -6.26 1.89 7.08
CA ASP A 47 -7.58 1.27 7.17
C ASP A 47 -8.47 1.59 5.96
N SER A 48 -8.10 2.59 5.17
CA SER A 48 -8.84 2.96 3.96
C SER A 48 -8.44 2.14 2.74
N PHE A 49 -7.66 1.10 2.93
CA PHE A 49 -7.23 0.22 1.85
C PHE A 49 -7.99 -1.10 1.89
N SER A 50 -8.25 -1.67 0.72
CA SER A 50 -8.90 -2.96 0.58
C SER A 50 -7.99 -3.92 -0.18
N LEU A 51 -8.00 -5.20 0.23
CA LEU A 51 -7.24 -6.24 -0.44
C LEU A 51 -7.79 -6.46 -1.84
N VAL A 52 -6.92 -6.39 -2.84
CA VAL A 52 -7.24 -6.72 -4.21
C VAL A 52 -6.56 -8.06 -4.51
N GLU A 53 -7.34 -9.05 -4.84
CA GLU A 53 -6.79 -10.36 -5.18
C GLU A 53 -6.32 -10.38 -6.62
N ASP A 54 -5.19 -11.02 -6.85
CA ASP A 54 -4.67 -11.24 -8.19
C ASP A 54 -5.50 -12.26 -8.95
#